data_9e97dff7fd3f3eec7ef7e10581e00655
#
_entry.id   9e97dff7fd3f3eec7ef7e10581e00655
#
_cell.length_a   1.000
_cell.length_b   1.000
_cell.length_c   1.000
_cell.angle_alpha   90.00
_cell.angle_beta   90.00
_cell.angle_gamma   90.00
#
_symmetry.space_group_name_H-M   'P 1'
#
loop_
_entity.id
_entity.type
_entity.pdbx_description
1 polymer ?
#
loop_
_entity_poly.entity_id
_entity_poly.type
_entity_poly.pdbx_seq_one_letter_code
_entity_poly.pdbx_strand_id
1 'polypeptide(L)' 'MYKVIIIEDDPMVASINKQYVELTPSFQVEGIFKSGIPALQYLKNSDVDLIILDYYTPLMNGDE' A
#
# COMPACT_ATOMS: atom_id res chain seq x y z
N MET A 1 -8.16 5.97 -14.83
CA MET A 1 -7.33 6.27 -13.65
C MET A 1 -6.43 5.12 -13.30
N TYR A 2 -5.28 5.41 -12.78
CA TYR A 2 -4.37 4.37 -12.33
C TYR A 2 -4.80 3.89 -10.95
N LYS A 3 -4.91 2.59 -10.81
CA LYS A 3 -5.38 1.97 -9.57
C LYS A 3 -4.17 1.65 -8.70
N VAL A 4 -4.20 2.12 -7.47
CA VAL A 4 -3.09 2.00 -6.53
C VAL A 4 -3.56 1.27 -5.29
N ILE A 5 -2.77 0.33 -4.81
CA ILE A 5 -2.99 -0.20 -3.47
C ILE A 5 -1.79 0.14 -2.60
N ILE A 6 -2.05 0.24 -1.30
CA ILE A 6 -1.04 0.59 -0.31
C ILE A 6 -0.94 -0.55 0.68
N ILE A 7 0.27 -1.01 0.94
CA ILE A 7 0.54 -2.02 1.96
C ILE A 7 1.34 -1.34 3.06
N GLU A 8 0.69 -1.14 4.20
CA GLU A 8 1.27 -0.43 5.32
C GLU A 8 0.56 -0.85 6.60
N ASP A 9 1.33 -1.26 7.60
CA ASP A 9 0.76 -1.76 8.85
C ASP A 9 0.35 -0.64 9.82
N ASP A 10 0.91 0.56 9.65
CA ASP A 10 0.56 1.70 10.49
C ASP A 10 -0.58 2.49 9.83
N PRO A 11 -1.77 2.53 10.47
CA PRO A 11 -2.91 3.19 9.83
C PRO A 11 -2.71 4.68 9.62
N MET A 12 -1.93 5.34 10.46
CA MET A 12 -1.65 6.76 10.28
C MET A 12 -0.78 6.98 9.05
N VAL A 13 0.25 6.17 8.89
CA VAL A 13 1.14 6.28 7.72
C VAL A 13 0.36 5.93 6.46
N ALA A 14 -0.47 4.90 6.52
CA ALA A 14 -1.29 4.53 5.38
C ALA A 14 -2.21 5.67 4.96
N SER A 15 -2.79 6.36 5.92
CA SER A 15 -3.66 7.49 5.64
C SER A 15 -2.92 8.63 4.96
N ILE A 16 -1.70 8.90 5.41
CA ILE A 16 -0.87 9.94 4.79
C ILE A 16 -0.52 9.56 3.36
N ASN A 17 -0.13 8.32 3.14
CA ASN A 17 0.18 7.86 1.79
C ASN A 17 -1.04 7.95 0.88
N LYS A 18 -2.19 7.61 1.40
CA LYS A 18 -3.44 7.73 0.63
C LYS A 18 -3.67 9.17 0.19
N GLN A 19 -3.49 10.11 1.10
CA GLN A 19 -3.67 11.52 0.78
C GLN A 19 -2.74 11.96 -0.34
N TYR A 20 -1.48 11.57 -0.27
CA TYR A 20 -0.52 11.94 -1.31
C TYR A 20 -0.90 11.35 -2.66
N VAL A 21 -1.33 10.10 -2.67
CA VAL A 21 -1.74 9.47 -3.93
C VAL A 21 -2.93 10.20 -4.52
N GLU A 22 -3.91 10.53 -3.68
CA GLU A 22 -5.13 11.16 -4.17
C GLU A 22 -4.93 12.61 -4.59
N LEU A 23 -3.85 13.25 -4.16
CA LEU A 23 -3.48 14.55 -4.66
C LEU A 23 -2.80 14.49 -6.03
N THR A 24 -2.38 13.32 -6.43
CA THR A 24 -1.73 13.13 -7.72
C THR A 24 -2.78 12.86 -8.78
N PRO A 25 -2.86 13.70 -9.83
CA PRO A 25 -3.86 13.50 -10.87
C PRO A 25 -3.76 12.12 -11.51
N SER A 26 -4.90 11.54 -11.80
CA SER A 26 -5.03 10.25 -12.47
C SER A 26 -4.73 9.04 -11.60
N PHE A 27 -4.44 9.21 -10.31
CA PHE A 27 -4.22 8.10 -9.41
C PHE A 27 -5.37 7.98 -8.42
N GLN A 28 -5.70 6.74 -8.08
CA GLN A 28 -6.81 6.45 -7.20
C GLN A 28 -6.44 5.28 -6.31
N VAL A 29 -6.65 5.42 -5.01
CA VAL A 29 -6.38 4.33 -4.07
C VAL A 29 -7.55 3.38 -4.06
N GLU A 30 -7.29 2.12 -4.40
CA GLU A 30 -8.30 1.08 -4.44
C GLU A 30 -8.37 0.31 -3.13
N GLY A 31 -7.29 0.24 -2.39
CA GLY A 31 -7.30 -0.48 -1.14
C GLY A 31 -6.05 -0.22 -0.32
N ILE A 32 -6.20 -0.42 0.99
CA ILE A 32 -5.11 -0.30 1.95
C ILE A 32 -5.07 -1.60 2.73
N PHE A 33 -3.91 -2.22 2.79
CA PHE A 33 -3.73 -3.51 3.44
C PHE A 33 -2.63 -3.43 4.47
N LYS A 34 -2.79 -4.14 5.57
CA LYS A 34 -1.81 -4.11 6.64
C LYS A 34 -0.60 -4.98 6.36
N SER A 35 -0.73 -5.94 5.47
CA SER A 35 0.36 -6.86 5.16
C SER A 35 0.20 -7.39 3.75
N GLY A 36 1.20 -8.15 3.32
CA GLY A 36 1.21 -8.67 1.96
C GLY A 36 0.16 -9.74 1.69
N ILE A 37 -0.21 -10.53 2.70
CA ILE A 37 -1.13 -11.65 2.46
C ILE A 37 -2.50 -11.17 2.01
N PRO A 38 -3.18 -10.27 2.74
CA PRO A 38 -4.46 -9.78 2.23
C PRO A 38 -4.33 -9.01 0.92
N ALA A 39 -3.21 -8.34 0.70
CA ALA A 39 -3.00 -7.67 -0.57
C ALA A 39 -2.91 -8.67 -1.72
N LEU A 40 -2.21 -9.78 -1.52
CA LEU A 40 -2.13 -10.83 -2.54
C LEU A 40 -3.48 -11.43 -2.84
N GLN A 41 -4.31 -11.61 -1.81
CA GLN A 41 -5.66 -12.13 -2.01
C GLN A 41 -6.49 -11.17 -2.85
N TYR A 42 -6.36 -9.88 -2.59
CA TYR A 42 -7.04 -8.87 -3.38
C TYR A 42 -6.59 -8.92 -4.84
N LEU A 43 -5.29 -9.06 -5.07
CA LEU A 43 -4.73 -9.06 -6.41
C LEU A 43 -5.14 -10.26 -7.26
N LYS A 44 -5.58 -11.33 -6.63
CA LYS A 44 -6.06 -12.51 -7.38
C LYS A 44 -7.30 -12.19 -8.21
N ASN A 45 -8.10 -11.22 -7.79
CA ASN A 45 -9.36 -10.92 -8.43
C ASN A 45 -9.47 -9.49 -8.90
N SER A 46 -8.38 -8.74 -8.83
CA SER A 46 -8.42 -7.31 -9.16
C SER A 46 -7.10 -6.90 -9.78
N ASP A 47 -7.18 -6.04 -10.76
CA ASP A 47 -5.99 -5.47 -11.39
C ASP A 47 -5.63 -4.17 -10.71
N VAL A 48 -4.33 -3.97 -10.49
CA VAL A 48 -3.83 -2.69 -10.01
C VAL A 48 -2.64 -2.28 -10.87
N ASP A 49 -2.41 -0.99 -10.92
CA ASP A 49 -1.31 -0.44 -11.73
C ASP A 49 -0.06 -0.19 -10.90
N LEU A 50 -0.23 0.04 -9.59
CA LEU A 50 0.89 0.40 -8.73
C LEU A 50 0.63 -0.10 -7.32
N ILE A 51 1.68 -0.64 -6.70
CA ILE A 51 1.65 -1.06 -5.31
C ILE A 51 2.65 -0.20 -4.56
N ILE A 52 2.18 0.51 -3.54
CA ILE A 52 3.06 1.23 -2.64
C ILE A 52 3.29 0.34 -1.43
N LEU A 53 4.51 -0.10 -1.28
CA LEU A 53 4.91 -0.96 -0.19
C LEU A 53 5.77 -0.16 0.77
N ASP A 54 5.17 0.26 1.86
CA ASP A 54 5.87 1.00 2.88
C ASP A 54 6.07 0.05 4.05
N TYR A 55 7.20 -0.61 4.04
CA TYR A 55 7.47 -1.69 4.96
C TYR A 55 8.66 -1.33 5.83
N TYR A 56 8.42 -1.31 7.12
CA TYR A 56 9.46 -1.00 8.07
C TYR A 56 9.57 -2.13 9.08
N THR A 57 10.76 -2.72 9.14
CA THR A 57 11.01 -3.82 10.05
C THR A 57 12.16 -3.43 10.96
N PRO A 58 11.88 -2.91 12.14
CA PRO A 58 12.94 -2.43 13.02
C PRO A 58 13.89 -3.53 13.51
N LEU A 59 13.49 -4.77 13.42
CA LEU A 59 14.32 -5.88 13.88
C LEU A 59 15.43 -6.25 12.94
N MET A 60 15.38 -5.75 11.82
CA MET A 60 16.42 -6.09 10.87
C MET A 60 17.69 -5.40 11.27
N ASN A 61 17.07 -5.99 11.74
CA ASN A 61 17.79 -5.88 11.95
C ASN A 61 18.66 -6.15 11.98
N GLY A 62 18.59 -6.12 11.89
CA GLY A 62 19.03 -6.47 12.00
C GLY A 62 19.57 -7.04 11.74
N ASP A 63 19.28 -7.30 11.82
CA ASP A 63 19.55 -7.81 11.64
C ASP A 63 19.79 -7.97 11.02
N GLU A 64 19.58 -7.91 10.97
CA GLU A 64 19.56 -8.00 10.48
C GLU A 64 19.77 -8.08 10.08
#